data_a74fbabda40e5be67bcdda4b484afd1a
#
_entry.id   a74fbabda40e5be67bcdda4b484afd1a
#
_cell.length_a   1.000
_cell.length_b   1.000
_cell.length_c   1.000
_cell.angle_alpha   90.00
_cell.angle_beta   90.00
_cell.angle_gamma   90.00
#
_symmetry.space_group_name_H-M   'P 1'
#
loop_
_entity.id
_entity.type
_entity.pdbx_description
1 polymer ?
#
loop_
_entity_poly.entity_id
_entity_poly.type
_entity_poly.pdbx_seq_one_letter_code
_entity_poly.pdbx_strand_id
1 'polypeptide(L)'
;FPWSPDTPFLYDLTVGTTQGGEEQFDTVHSYFALRKWSCEPDARGVLRFCLNGKSILLNGLLDQGYWPQGLYTPPSDAAVERELSEVKALGFNLLRKHAKIEPQRWYYHCDRLGLVVWQDMVNGGSRYNLWFVTYLTNVLQPLLRRFPDGKACRRLLSRAKPASREEYAHELADTVQALRCHPCIACWVPFNEGWGQFDAGKAVQALRTLDGTRLVDEASGWFDQGGGDVHSLHNYFYPLRIRPQKRTVALSEYGGIAWPMPGHEPPRKTYGYGTAKDRQELTARYKKLQLKTVLPQLEKGLSALVYTQLTDVEDEVNGLFTYDRAAVKPDANAVRSVNAALAAEFARVTNPAKK
;
A
#
# COMPACT_ATOMS: atom_id res chain seq x y z
N PHE A 1 -2.29 20.17 -16.56
CA PHE A 1 -1.53 20.04 -15.31
C PHE A 1 -1.39 18.57 -14.97
N PRO A 2 -0.19 18.08 -14.60
CA PRO A 2 -0.03 16.69 -14.14
C PRO A 2 -0.58 16.50 -12.74
N TRP A 3 -1.22 15.36 -12.50
CA TRP A 3 -1.72 14.95 -11.19
C TRP A 3 -0.56 14.60 -10.24
N SER A 4 -0.68 15.05 -9.01
CA SER A 4 0.21 14.67 -7.90
C SER A 4 -0.53 14.72 -6.56
N PRO A 5 0.01 14.13 -5.48
CA PRO A 5 -0.59 14.25 -4.15
C PRO A 5 -0.80 15.70 -3.67
N ASP A 6 0.08 16.61 -4.07
CA ASP A 6 0.00 18.02 -3.68
C ASP A 6 -0.89 18.85 -4.61
N THR A 7 -1.07 18.37 -5.85
CA THR A 7 -1.89 19.02 -6.88
C THR A 7 -2.69 17.95 -7.62
N PRO A 8 -3.76 17.41 -7.01
CA PRO A 8 -4.54 16.31 -7.58
C PRO A 8 -5.51 16.82 -8.68
N PHE A 9 -4.95 17.35 -9.75
CA PHE A 9 -5.71 17.95 -10.83
C PHE A 9 -6.38 16.87 -11.68
N LEU A 10 -7.70 16.94 -11.80
CA LEU A 10 -8.53 16.10 -12.65
C LEU A 10 -9.10 16.95 -13.78
N TYR A 11 -9.03 16.42 -14.99
CA TYR A 11 -9.66 17.03 -16.17
C TYR A 11 -11.07 16.47 -16.30
N ASP A 12 -12.05 17.33 -16.53
CA ASP A 12 -13.41 16.91 -16.86
C ASP A 12 -13.42 16.22 -18.24
N LEU A 13 -14.18 15.15 -18.35
CA LEU A 13 -14.41 14.40 -19.57
C LEU A 13 -15.93 14.27 -19.78
N THR A 14 -16.39 14.74 -20.92
CA THR A 14 -17.77 14.53 -21.35
C THR A 14 -17.77 13.64 -22.59
N VAL A 15 -18.50 12.55 -22.53
CA VAL A 15 -18.70 11.63 -23.66
C VAL A 15 -20.17 11.69 -24.04
N GLY A 16 -20.43 12.08 -25.30
CA GLY A 16 -21.77 12.14 -25.86
C GLY A 16 -21.96 11.16 -27.01
N THR A 17 -23.17 10.66 -27.18
CA THR A 17 -23.59 9.89 -28.34
C THR A 17 -24.57 10.70 -29.18
N THR A 18 -24.52 10.51 -30.50
CA THR A 18 -25.45 11.14 -31.45
C THR A 18 -26.18 10.04 -32.22
N GLN A 19 -27.46 10.22 -32.47
CA GLN A 19 -28.27 9.34 -33.28
C GLN A 19 -29.04 10.14 -34.35
N GLY A 20 -28.92 9.75 -35.62
CA GLY A 20 -29.73 10.31 -36.72
C GLY A 20 -29.48 11.79 -37.02
N GLY A 21 -28.36 12.37 -36.60
CA GLY A 21 -28.03 13.78 -36.81
C GLY A 21 -28.53 14.72 -35.72
N GLU A 22 -29.14 14.23 -34.65
CA GLU A 22 -29.45 15.02 -33.44
C GLU A 22 -28.19 15.33 -32.64
N GLU A 23 -28.10 16.51 -32.06
CA GLU A 23 -26.86 17.02 -31.47
C GLU A 23 -26.43 16.28 -30.17
N GLN A 24 -27.31 15.65 -29.43
CA GLN A 24 -26.95 14.78 -28.29
C GLN A 24 -28.09 13.83 -27.95
N PHE A 25 -27.85 12.52 -28.05
CA PHE A 25 -28.82 11.51 -27.64
C PHE A 25 -28.63 11.10 -26.16
N ASP A 26 -27.36 10.97 -25.74
CA ASP A 26 -27.00 10.64 -24.35
C ASP A 26 -25.65 11.25 -23.99
N THR A 27 -25.45 11.60 -22.73
CA THR A 27 -24.22 12.24 -22.23
C THR A 27 -23.78 11.65 -20.90
N VAL A 28 -22.50 11.27 -20.82
CA VAL A 28 -21.85 10.81 -19.60
C VAL A 28 -20.73 11.77 -19.22
N HIS A 29 -20.76 12.21 -17.96
CA HIS A 29 -19.69 13.01 -17.37
C HIS A 29 -18.73 12.11 -16.57
N SER A 30 -17.45 12.28 -16.81
CA SER A 30 -16.36 11.53 -16.17
C SER A 30 -15.15 12.44 -15.98
N TYR A 31 -13.99 11.86 -15.68
CA TYR A 31 -12.74 12.60 -15.55
C TYR A 31 -11.54 11.74 -15.97
N PHE A 32 -10.42 12.40 -16.16
CA PHE A 32 -9.11 11.74 -16.30
C PHE A 32 -8.00 12.61 -15.70
N ALA A 33 -6.82 12.04 -15.54
CA ALA A 33 -5.64 12.79 -15.11
C ALA A 33 -4.39 12.37 -15.90
N LEU A 34 -3.46 13.29 -16.02
CA LEU A 34 -2.15 13.06 -16.64
C LEU A 34 -1.13 12.79 -15.55
N ARG A 35 -0.49 11.63 -15.57
CA ARG A 35 0.59 11.30 -14.63
C ARG A 35 1.50 10.23 -15.23
N LYS A 36 2.76 10.18 -14.77
CA LYS A 36 3.72 9.14 -15.11
C LYS A 36 4.39 8.64 -13.84
N TRP A 37 4.29 7.34 -13.58
CA TRP A 37 5.07 6.64 -12.57
C TRP A 37 6.32 6.05 -13.18
N SER A 38 7.44 6.11 -12.47
CA SER A 38 8.71 5.50 -12.86
C SER A 38 9.59 5.20 -11.63
N CYS A 39 10.64 4.41 -11.85
CA CYS A 39 11.72 4.22 -10.90
C CYS A 39 13.00 4.73 -11.55
N GLU A 40 13.54 5.82 -11.05
CA GLU A 40 14.69 6.51 -11.64
C GLU A 40 15.78 6.79 -10.57
N PRO A 41 17.06 6.87 -10.96
CA PRO A 41 18.10 7.21 -10.02
C PRO A 41 18.01 8.69 -9.61
N ASP A 42 18.18 8.96 -8.31
CA ASP A 42 18.40 10.31 -7.79
C ASP A 42 19.80 10.85 -8.17
N ALA A 43 20.11 12.07 -7.76
CA ALA A 43 21.40 12.71 -8.03
C ALA A 43 22.63 11.92 -7.51
N ARG A 44 22.40 10.93 -6.65
CA ARG A 44 23.42 10.05 -6.07
C ARG A 44 23.47 8.67 -6.74
N GLY A 45 22.65 8.46 -7.78
CA GLY A 45 22.51 7.16 -8.47
C GLY A 45 21.67 6.12 -7.72
N VAL A 46 20.92 6.51 -6.69
CA VAL A 46 20.05 5.63 -5.90
C VAL A 46 18.65 5.64 -6.50
N LEU A 47 18.11 4.46 -6.82
CA LEU A 47 16.76 4.33 -7.39
C LEU A 47 15.69 4.82 -6.42
N ARG A 48 14.80 5.67 -6.94
CA ARG A 48 13.67 6.27 -6.22
C ARG A 48 12.37 6.05 -6.98
N PHE A 49 11.25 6.03 -6.27
CA PHE A 49 9.96 6.24 -6.91
C PHE A 49 9.90 7.65 -7.46
N CYS A 50 9.43 7.78 -8.69
CA CYS A 50 9.26 9.07 -9.35
C CYS A 50 7.84 9.23 -9.85
N LEU A 51 7.29 10.40 -9.61
CA LEU A 51 6.03 10.85 -10.19
C LEU A 51 6.31 12.07 -11.09
N ASN A 52 5.91 11.98 -12.36
CA ASN A 52 6.14 13.01 -13.35
C ASN A 52 7.63 13.43 -13.45
N GLY A 53 8.55 12.47 -13.35
CA GLY A 53 10.00 12.67 -13.42
C GLY A 53 10.63 13.27 -12.16
N LYS A 54 9.90 13.39 -11.05
CA LYS A 54 10.42 13.90 -9.77
C LYS A 54 10.39 12.80 -8.72
N SER A 55 11.51 12.65 -7.99
CA SER A 55 11.57 11.72 -6.86
C SER A 55 10.51 12.07 -5.81
N ILE A 56 9.79 11.07 -5.34
CA ILE A 56 8.73 11.21 -4.34
C ILE A 56 8.91 10.20 -3.22
N LEU A 57 8.77 10.63 -1.97
CA LEU A 57 8.60 9.72 -0.84
C LEU A 57 7.13 9.28 -0.78
N LEU A 58 6.90 8.00 -0.94
CA LEU A 58 5.60 7.40 -0.67
C LEU A 58 5.53 7.02 0.81
N ASN A 59 4.76 7.78 1.59
CA ASN A 59 4.61 7.60 3.02
C ASN A 59 3.16 7.35 3.36
N GLY A 60 2.84 6.14 3.78
CA GLY A 60 1.46 5.72 3.93
C GLY A 60 1.18 4.65 4.95
N LEU A 61 -0.02 4.13 4.86
CA LEU A 61 -0.61 3.19 5.80
C LEU A 61 -1.13 1.96 5.07
N LEU A 62 -1.04 0.81 5.72
CA LEU A 62 -1.74 -0.40 5.30
C LEU A 62 -3.24 -0.23 5.62
N ASP A 63 -4.08 -0.47 4.65
CA ASP A 63 -5.53 -0.31 4.78
C ASP A 63 -6.26 -1.60 4.39
N GLN A 64 -6.80 -2.29 5.38
CA GLN A 64 -7.59 -3.51 5.18
C GLN A 64 -9.05 -3.20 4.78
N GLY A 65 -9.53 -1.99 5.01
CA GLY A 65 -10.84 -1.51 4.54
C GLY A 65 -12.05 -2.14 5.23
N TYR A 66 -11.93 -2.57 6.49
CA TYR A 66 -13.06 -3.09 7.26
C TYR A 66 -13.74 -1.99 8.06
N TRP A 67 -15.06 -2.11 8.20
CA TRP A 67 -15.93 -1.17 8.90
C TRP A 67 -16.79 -1.89 9.95
N PRO A 68 -17.02 -1.30 11.13
CA PRO A 68 -17.78 -1.97 12.19
C PRO A 68 -19.21 -2.35 11.77
N GLN A 69 -19.87 -1.49 10.99
CA GLN A 69 -21.28 -1.66 10.61
C GLN A 69 -21.47 -2.56 9.39
N GLY A 70 -20.59 -2.41 8.39
CA GLY A 70 -20.77 -3.02 7.07
C GLY A 70 -19.70 -4.03 6.68
N LEU A 71 -18.75 -4.34 7.56
CA LEU A 71 -17.58 -5.17 7.30
C LEU A 71 -16.80 -4.68 6.06
N TYR A 72 -17.10 -5.23 4.88
CA TYR A 72 -16.46 -4.83 3.61
C TYR A 72 -17.01 -3.52 3.02
N THR A 73 -18.14 -3.03 3.52
CA THR A 73 -18.83 -1.88 2.93
C THR A 73 -18.76 -0.68 3.89
N PRO A 74 -18.22 0.46 3.44
CA PRO A 74 -18.24 1.68 4.25
C PRO A 74 -19.70 2.14 4.45
N PRO A 75 -20.00 2.82 5.59
CA PRO A 75 -21.36 3.22 5.92
C PRO A 75 -21.91 4.32 5.00
N SER A 76 -21.04 5.16 4.44
CA SER A 76 -21.40 6.22 3.50
C SER A 76 -20.18 6.78 2.77
N ASP A 77 -20.40 7.52 1.70
CA ASP A 77 -19.37 8.31 1.01
C ASP A 77 -18.72 9.33 1.94
N ALA A 78 -19.51 10.02 2.74
CA ALA A 78 -19.01 11.00 3.71
C ALA A 78 -18.06 10.38 4.75
N ALA A 79 -18.27 9.11 5.12
CA ALA A 79 -17.37 8.39 6.02
C ALA A 79 -16.04 8.10 5.34
N VAL A 80 -16.06 7.66 4.07
CA VAL A 80 -14.85 7.43 3.26
C VAL A 80 -14.09 8.73 3.09
N GLU A 81 -14.75 9.80 2.66
CA GLU A 81 -14.10 11.09 2.43
C GLU A 81 -13.45 11.65 3.69
N ARG A 82 -14.11 11.51 4.85
CA ARG A 82 -13.55 11.92 6.14
C ARG A 82 -12.30 11.12 6.48
N GLU A 83 -12.35 9.78 6.41
CA GLU A 83 -11.19 8.93 6.69
C GLU A 83 -9.98 9.31 5.81
N LEU A 84 -10.18 9.43 4.49
CA LEU A 84 -9.13 9.77 3.55
C LEU A 84 -8.59 11.20 3.79
N SER A 85 -9.45 12.15 4.13
CA SER A 85 -9.05 13.52 4.47
C SER A 85 -8.23 13.58 5.75
N GLU A 86 -8.58 12.80 6.76
CA GLU A 86 -7.82 12.69 8.01
C GLU A 86 -6.44 12.06 7.79
N VAL A 87 -6.36 11.00 6.97
CA VAL A 87 -5.07 10.41 6.56
C VAL A 87 -4.17 11.45 5.92
N LYS A 88 -4.71 12.24 5.00
CA LYS A 88 -3.98 13.33 4.35
C LYS A 88 -3.58 14.43 5.34
N ALA A 89 -4.47 14.82 6.23
CA ALA A 89 -4.21 15.82 7.26
C ALA A 89 -3.13 15.40 8.27
N LEU A 90 -2.89 14.09 8.43
CA LEU A 90 -1.78 13.55 9.21
C LEU A 90 -0.43 13.60 8.44
N GLY A 91 -0.44 13.99 7.16
CA GLY A 91 0.75 14.09 6.31
C GLY A 91 1.14 12.80 5.59
N PHE A 92 0.23 11.84 5.48
CA PHE A 92 0.41 10.67 4.60
C PHE A 92 -0.05 11.00 3.18
N ASN A 93 0.57 10.35 2.20
CA ASN A 93 0.23 10.48 0.80
C ASN A 93 -0.03 9.15 0.10
N LEU A 94 0.00 8.05 0.83
CA LEU A 94 -0.16 6.70 0.30
C LEU A 94 -1.11 5.87 1.17
N LEU A 95 -1.94 5.07 0.52
CA LEU A 95 -2.62 3.92 1.13
C LEU A 95 -2.28 2.66 0.35
N ARG A 96 -1.86 1.62 1.04
CA ARG A 96 -1.78 0.28 0.47
C ARG A 96 -3.07 -0.45 0.81
N LYS A 97 -3.94 -0.61 -0.19
CA LYS A 97 -5.20 -1.34 -0.04
C LYS A 97 -4.89 -2.84 -0.03
N HIS A 98 -5.00 -3.43 1.16
CA HIS A 98 -4.53 -4.76 1.43
C HIS A 98 -5.58 -5.82 1.12
N ALA A 99 -5.28 -6.61 0.07
CA ALA A 99 -6.02 -7.79 -0.39
C ALA A 99 -7.54 -7.57 -0.56
N LYS A 100 -7.97 -6.34 -0.82
CA LYS A 100 -9.36 -5.94 -0.97
C LYS A 100 -9.53 -4.98 -2.14
N ILE A 101 -10.64 -5.09 -2.85
CA ILE A 101 -11.09 -4.12 -3.86
C ILE A 101 -12.22 -3.31 -3.26
N GLU A 102 -12.08 -1.99 -3.32
CA GLU A 102 -13.11 -1.05 -2.87
C GLU A 102 -14.10 -0.72 -4.01
N PRO A 103 -15.28 -0.18 -3.68
CA PRO A 103 -16.11 0.47 -4.69
C PRO A 103 -15.34 1.58 -5.41
N GLN A 104 -15.57 1.75 -6.71
CA GLN A 104 -14.84 2.75 -7.53
C GLN A 104 -14.87 4.16 -6.96
N ARG A 105 -15.93 4.51 -6.24
CA ARG A 105 -16.12 5.76 -5.53
C ARG A 105 -15.03 6.04 -4.46
N TRP A 106 -14.48 4.99 -3.82
CA TRP A 106 -13.35 5.13 -2.90
C TRP A 106 -12.09 5.60 -3.65
N TYR A 107 -11.81 5.01 -4.82
CA TYR A 107 -10.67 5.43 -5.66
C TYR A 107 -10.87 6.84 -6.22
N TYR A 108 -12.11 7.21 -6.59
CA TYR A 108 -12.42 8.59 -6.98
C TYR A 108 -12.07 9.58 -5.87
N HIS A 109 -12.40 9.27 -4.61
CA HIS A 109 -11.99 10.14 -3.51
C HIS A 109 -10.46 10.19 -3.35
N CYS A 110 -9.74 9.09 -3.54
CA CYS A 110 -8.27 9.10 -3.59
C CYS A 110 -7.74 9.95 -4.74
N ASP A 111 -8.33 9.84 -5.94
CA ASP A 111 -7.97 10.65 -7.11
C ASP A 111 -8.12 12.15 -6.83
N ARG A 112 -9.25 12.54 -6.24
CA ARG A 112 -9.60 13.92 -5.94
C ARG A 112 -8.82 14.51 -4.77
N LEU A 113 -8.55 13.72 -3.75
CA LEU A 113 -7.82 14.16 -2.55
C LEU A 113 -6.29 14.08 -2.71
N GLY A 114 -5.80 13.42 -3.76
CA GLY A 114 -4.37 13.24 -3.97
C GLY A 114 -3.75 12.20 -3.03
N LEU A 115 -4.42 11.08 -2.82
CA LEU A 115 -3.86 9.94 -2.12
C LEU A 115 -3.42 8.89 -3.15
N VAL A 116 -2.16 8.52 -3.11
CA VAL A 116 -1.62 7.42 -3.91
C VAL A 116 -2.15 6.09 -3.39
N VAL A 117 -2.41 5.16 -4.29
CA VAL A 117 -2.87 3.81 -3.93
C VAL A 117 -1.89 2.75 -4.43
N TRP A 118 -1.46 1.86 -3.56
CA TRP A 118 -0.94 0.56 -3.92
C TRP A 118 -2.07 -0.45 -3.76
N GLN A 119 -2.40 -1.13 -4.83
CA GLN A 119 -3.53 -2.05 -4.87
C GLN A 119 -3.04 -3.49 -4.82
N ASP A 120 -3.29 -4.16 -3.72
CA ASP A 120 -3.09 -5.60 -3.62
C ASP A 120 -4.20 -6.32 -4.39
N MET A 121 -3.83 -7.40 -5.08
CA MET A 121 -4.81 -8.31 -5.65
C MET A 121 -5.48 -9.10 -4.52
N VAL A 122 -6.77 -9.37 -4.67
CA VAL A 122 -7.48 -10.30 -3.80
C VAL A 122 -6.80 -11.65 -3.94
N ASN A 123 -6.27 -12.16 -2.85
CA ASN A 123 -5.49 -13.37 -2.87
C ASN A 123 -5.98 -14.33 -1.79
N GLY A 124 -6.19 -15.53 -2.19
CA GLY A 124 -6.60 -16.62 -1.32
C GLY A 124 -6.13 -17.93 -1.92
N GLY A 125 -6.20 -18.97 -1.16
CA GLY A 125 -5.84 -20.32 -1.60
C GLY A 125 -6.70 -21.35 -0.92
N SER A 126 -6.30 -22.60 -1.01
CA SER A 126 -6.88 -23.66 -0.22
C SER A 126 -6.39 -23.56 1.25
N ARG A 127 -6.50 -24.63 2.04
CA ARG A 127 -6.02 -24.65 3.41
C ARG A 127 -4.52 -24.29 3.50
N TYR A 128 -4.19 -23.24 4.22
CA TYR A 128 -2.81 -22.79 4.46
C TYR A 128 -2.08 -23.67 5.47
N ASN A 129 -0.78 -23.88 5.23
CA ASN A 129 0.13 -24.38 6.26
C ASN A 129 0.59 -23.18 7.10
N LEU A 130 -0.18 -22.84 8.14
CA LEU A 130 0.08 -21.68 9.00
C LEU A 130 1.47 -21.73 9.66
N TRP A 131 1.94 -22.95 10.01
CA TRP A 131 3.26 -23.09 10.60
C TRP A 131 4.37 -22.63 9.64
N PHE A 132 4.24 -22.97 8.35
CA PHE A 132 5.19 -22.54 7.33
C PHE A 132 5.02 -21.07 6.98
N VAL A 133 3.83 -20.66 6.55
CA VAL A 133 3.61 -19.32 5.97
C VAL A 133 3.72 -18.21 7.02
N THR A 134 3.32 -18.47 8.26
CA THR A 134 3.33 -17.46 9.32
C THR A 134 4.56 -17.57 10.23
N TYR A 135 4.76 -18.73 10.87
CA TYR A 135 5.79 -18.83 11.92
C TYR A 135 7.20 -18.99 11.35
N LEU A 136 7.39 -19.96 10.45
CA LEU A 136 8.73 -20.26 9.93
C LEU A 136 9.28 -19.11 9.08
N THR A 137 8.44 -18.50 8.25
CA THR A 137 8.83 -17.38 7.40
C THR A 137 9.21 -16.14 8.21
N ASN A 138 8.47 -15.80 9.26
CA ASN A 138 8.83 -14.68 10.14
C ASN A 138 10.17 -14.89 10.83
N VAL A 139 10.47 -16.14 11.29
CA VAL A 139 11.72 -16.45 11.97
C VAL A 139 12.90 -16.58 11.00
N LEU A 140 12.68 -17.13 9.81
CA LEU A 140 13.72 -17.40 8.81
C LEU A 140 13.65 -16.47 7.59
N GLN A 141 13.02 -15.32 7.71
CA GLN A 141 12.81 -14.35 6.63
C GLN A 141 14.05 -14.09 5.77
N PRO A 142 15.27 -13.87 6.31
CA PRO A 142 16.45 -13.65 5.48
C PRO A 142 16.83 -14.84 4.61
N LEU A 143 16.60 -16.07 5.07
CA LEU A 143 16.93 -17.32 4.37
C LEU A 143 15.85 -17.69 3.35
N LEU A 144 14.57 -17.43 3.67
CA LEU A 144 13.42 -17.77 2.84
C LEU A 144 13.04 -16.68 1.84
N ARG A 145 13.76 -15.58 1.81
CA ARG A 145 13.45 -14.41 0.97
C ARG A 145 13.24 -14.77 -0.51
N ARG A 146 13.98 -15.73 -1.05
CA ARG A 146 13.87 -16.23 -2.42
C ARG A 146 13.36 -17.66 -2.47
N PHE A 147 12.43 -18.00 -1.56
CA PHE A 147 11.80 -19.30 -1.61
C PHE A 147 11.02 -19.45 -2.92
N PRO A 148 11.21 -20.56 -3.68
CA PRO A 148 10.61 -20.70 -4.99
C PRO A 148 9.09 -20.90 -4.92
N ASP A 149 8.36 -20.32 -5.86
CA ASP A 149 6.89 -20.39 -5.95
C ASP A 149 6.37 -21.19 -7.16
N GLY A 150 7.27 -21.91 -7.84
CA GLY A 150 6.95 -22.74 -8.98
C GLY A 150 6.17 -24.02 -8.64
N LYS A 151 5.98 -24.89 -9.65
CA LYS A 151 5.13 -26.08 -9.59
C LYS A 151 5.36 -26.98 -8.35
N ALA A 152 6.60 -27.16 -7.93
CA ALA A 152 6.94 -28.01 -6.77
C ALA A 152 6.42 -27.44 -5.42
N CYS A 153 6.34 -26.10 -5.29
CA CYS A 153 5.98 -25.43 -4.06
C CYS A 153 4.50 -25.05 -3.96
N ARG A 154 3.73 -25.15 -5.05
CA ARG A 154 2.30 -24.75 -5.10
C ARG A 154 1.44 -25.39 -4.02
N ARG A 155 1.72 -26.66 -3.62
CA ARG A 155 0.99 -27.32 -2.53
C ARG A 155 1.27 -26.67 -1.17
N LEU A 156 2.52 -26.34 -0.91
CA LEU A 156 2.93 -25.68 0.33
C LEU A 156 2.37 -24.25 0.44
N LEU A 157 2.30 -23.57 -0.70
CA LEU A 157 1.77 -22.20 -0.82
C LEU A 157 0.25 -22.17 -1.10
N SER A 158 -0.46 -23.30 -0.90
CA SER A 158 -1.93 -23.40 -1.00
C SER A 158 -2.53 -23.15 -2.39
N ARG A 159 -1.74 -23.36 -3.47
CA ARG A 159 -2.15 -23.16 -4.87
C ARG A 159 -2.01 -24.41 -5.74
N ALA A 160 -2.17 -25.60 -5.16
CA ALA A 160 -2.05 -26.87 -5.89
C ALA A 160 -3.11 -27.05 -6.98
N LYS A 161 -4.36 -26.61 -6.72
CA LYS A 161 -5.49 -26.78 -7.63
C LYS A 161 -5.39 -25.89 -8.86
N PRO A 162 -5.47 -26.42 -10.12
CA PRO A 162 -5.47 -25.61 -11.34
C PRO A 162 -6.57 -24.54 -11.34
N ALA A 163 -7.81 -24.92 -11.07
CA ALA A 163 -8.95 -24.00 -11.06
C ALA A 163 -8.73 -22.78 -10.15
N SER A 164 -8.12 -22.96 -8.96
CA SER A 164 -7.82 -21.82 -8.08
C SER A 164 -6.76 -20.86 -8.65
N ARG A 165 -5.89 -21.35 -9.53
CA ARG A 165 -4.91 -20.48 -10.22
C ARG A 165 -5.52 -19.77 -11.41
N GLU A 166 -6.44 -20.44 -12.12
CA GLU A 166 -7.21 -19.86 -13.22
C GLU A 166 -8.15 -18.77 -12.72
N GLU A 167 -8.87 -19.04 -11.64
CA GLU A 167 -9.72 -18.05 -10.95
C GLU A 167 -8.92 -16.80 -10.55
N TYR A 168 -7.77 -16.98 -9.88
CA TYR A 168 -6.89 -15.87 -9.54
C TYR A 168 -6.44 -15.05 -10.76
N ALA A 169 -6.11 -15.71 -11.86
CA ALA A 169 -5.69 -15.04 -13.08
C ALA A 169 -6.83 -14.21 -13.71
N HIS A 170 -8.06 -14.71 -13.67
CA HIS A 170 -9.25 -13.96 -14.10
C HIS A 170 -9.52 -12.78 -13.18
N GLU A 171 -9.56 -12.96 -11.86
CA GLU A 171 -9.76 -11.89 -10.89
C GLU A 171 -8.70 -10.80 -10.98
N LEU A 172 -7.42 -11.17 -11.21
CA LEU A 172 -6.35 -10.20 -11.44
C LEU A 172 -6.63 -9.34 -12.69
N ALA A 173 -7.05 -9.98 -13.79
CA ALA A 173 -7.34 -9.27 -15.03
C ALA A 173 -8.56 -8.36 -14.88
N ASP A 174 -9.62 -8.84 -14.26
CA ASP A 174 -10.85 -8.07 -14.00
C ASP A 174 -10.58 -6.89 -13.07
N THR A 175 -9.77 -7.09 -12.03
CA THR A 175 -9.34 -6.02 -11.11
C THR A 175 -8.61 -4.90 -11.85
N VAL A 176 -7.62 -5.25 -12.67
CA VAL A 176 -6.89 -4.26 -13.46
C VAL A 176 -7.80 -3.55 -14.44
N GLN A 177 -8.67 -4.29 -15.13
CA GLN A 177 -9.60 -3.71 -16.10
C GLN A 177 -10.56 -2.72 -15.44
N ALA A 178 -11.09 -3.06 -14.28
CA ALA A 178 -12.02 -2.21 -13.53
C ALA A 178 -11.34 -0.95 -12.95
N LEU A 179 -10.09 -1.04 -12.52
CA LEU A 179 -9.46 0.01 -11.71
C LEU A 179 -8.39 0.83 -12.45
N ARG A 180 -7.91 0.41 -13.62
CA ARG A 180 -6.84 1.11 -14.35
C ARG A 180 -7.20 2.53 -14.81
N CYS A 181 -8.48 2.91 -14.76
CA CYS A 181 -8.92 4.28 -15.04
C CYS A 181 -8.56 5.26 -13.91
N HIS A 182 -8.30 4.79 -12.69
CA HIS A 182 -8.02 5.65 -11.54
C HIS A 182 -6.55 6.11 -11.52
N PRO A 183 -6.26 7.43 -11.63
CA PRO A 183 -4.90 7.95 -11.63
C PRO A 183 -4.16 7.76 -10.30
N CYS A 184 -4.84 7.67 -9.18
CA CYS A 184 -4.24 7.46 -7.85
C CYS A 184 -3.47 6.14 -7.75
N ILE A 185 -3.85 5.10 -8.49
CA ILE A 185 -3.18 3.81 -8.43
C ILE A 185 -1.78 3.93 -9.05
N ALA A 186 -0.77 3.67 -8.23
CA ALA A 186 0.63 3.75 -8.61
C ALA A 186 1.27 2.37 -8.82
N CYS A 187 0.81 1.37 -8.07
CA CYS A 187 1.44 0.06 -8.03
C CYS A 187 0.41 -1.05 -7.86
N TRP A 188 0.58 -2.12 -8.64
CA TRP A 188 -0.12 -3.38 -8.48
C TRP A 188 0.71 -4.34 -7.63
N VAL A 189 0.09 -5.01 -6.66
CA VAL A 189 0.74 -5.96 -5.76
C VAL A 189 0.06 -7.34 -5.89
N PRO A 190 0.59 -8.25 -6.72
CA PRO A 190 -0.07 -9.54 -6.95
C PRO A 190 -0.01 -10.49 -5.76
N PHE A 191 1.05 -10.44 -4.95
CA PHE A 191 1.20 -11.34 -3.80
C PHE A 191 1.71 -10.63 -2.56
N ASN A 192 1.20 -11.08 -1.41
CA ASN A 192 1.61 -10.63 -0.09
C ASN A 192 2.07 -11.83 0.74
N GLU A 193 3.26 -11.74 1.35
CA GLU A 193 3.77 -12.66 2.38
C GLU A 193 3.72 -14.15 1.99
N GLY A 194 3.75 -14.45 0.69
CA GLY A 194 3.66 -15.82 0.20
C GLY A 194 2.30 -16.49 0.35
N TRP A 195 1.29 -15.79 0.88
CA TRP A 195 -0.08 -16.30 0.99
C TRP A 195 -0.67 -16.59 -0.39
N GLY A 196 -0.80 -17.87 -0.73
CA GLY A 196 -1.30 -18.29 -2.03
C GLY A 196 -0.45 -17.87 -3.24
N GLN A 197 0.82 -17.55 -3.03
CA GLN A 197 1.74 -17.15 -4.10
C GLN A 197 2.06 -18.33 -5.02
N PHE A 198 2.13 -18.06 -6.31
CA PHE A 198 2.55 -19.00 -7.35
C PHE A 198 2.98 -18.27 -8.60
N ASP A 199 4.03 -18.78 -9.27
CA ASP A 199 4.49 -18.29 -10.58
C ASP A 199 4.51 -16.74 -10.68
N ALA A 200 5.02 -16.04 -9.65
CA ALA A 200 4.93 -14.58 -9.50
C ALA A 200 5.47 -13.81 -10.71
N GLY A 201 6.53 -14.30 -11.34
CA GLY A 201 7.03 -13.72 -12.58
C GLY A 201 6.01 -13.70 -13.73
N LYS A 202 5.10 -14.68 -13.79
CA LYS A 202 4.01 -14.68 -14.79
C LYS A 202 2.92 -13.68 -14.43
N ALA A 203 2.63 -13.50 -13.14
CA ALA A 203 1.69 -12.46 -12.70
C ALA A 203 2.22 -11.06 -13.03
N VAL A 204 3.52 -10.80 -12.85
CA VAL A 204 4.16 -9.54 -13.27
C VAL A 204 4.01 -9.32 -14.77
N GLN A 205 4.26 -10.34 -15.59
CA GLN A 205 4.10 -10.23 -17.06
C GLN A 205 2.64 -9.93 -17.44
N ALA A 206 1.68 -10.62 -16.83
CA ALA A 206 0.25 -10.37 -17.06
C ALA A 206 -0.13 -8.93 -16.70
N LEU A 207 0.28 -8.45 -15.53
CA LEU A 207 0.04 -7.07 -15.11
C LEU A 207 0.63 -6.04 -16.08
N ARG A 208 1.87 -6.24 -16.52
CA ARG A 208 2.51 -5.35 -17.51
C ARG A 208 1.82 -5.35 -18.87
N THR A 209 1.22 -6.47 -19.27
CA THR A 209 0.43 -6.57 -20.51
C THR A 209 -0.92 -5.85 -20.36
N LEU A 210 -1.57 -5.98 -19.20
CA LEU A 210 -2.88 -5.36 -18.92
C LEU A 210 -2.76 -3.85 -18.67
N ASP A 211 -1.67 -3.45 -17.99
CA ASP A 211 -1.42 -2.06 -17.62
C ASP A 211 0.09 -1.77 -17.50
N GLY A 212 0.68 -1.29 -18.55
CA GLY A 212 2.09 -0.88 -18.59
C GLY A 212 2.38 0.50 -17.98
N THR A 213 1.38 1.16 -17.37
CA THR A 213 1.51 2.54 -16.86
C THR A 213 1.70 2.63 -15.35
N ARG A 214 1.65 1.50 -14.64
CA ARG A 214 1.86 1.39 -13.19
C ARG A 214 3.07 0.51 -12.89
N LEU A 215 3.59 0.71 -11.69
CA LEU A 215 4.64 -0.13 -11.14
C LEU A 215 4.06 -1.47 -10.66
N VAL A 216 4.93 -2.45 -10.46
CA VAL A 216 4.55 -3.76 -9.93
C VAL A 216 5.47 -4.12 -8.76
N ASP A 217 4.88 -4.39 -7.59
CA ASP A 217 5.52 -5.02 -6.44
C ASP A 217 5.20 -6.53 -6.46
N GLU A 218 6.10 -7.33 -7.04
CA GLU A 218 5.88 -8.74 -7.37
C GLU A 218 5.41 -9.60 -6.19
N ALA A 219 6.06 -9.42 -5.04
CA ALA A 219 5.84 -10.20 -3.84
C ALA A 219 6.18 -9.34 -2.62
N SER A 220 5.16 -8.74 -2.03
CA SER A 220 5.36 -7.88 -0.88
C SER A 220 5.78 -8.70 0.34
N GLY A 221 6.92 -8.35 0.91
CA GLY A 221 7.50 -8.97 2.09
C GLY A 221 8.54 -10.04 1.79
N TRP A 222 8.13 -11.22 1.36
CA TRP A 222 9.02 -12.36 1.12
C TRP A 222 8.63 -13.23 -0.07
N PHE A 223 9.45 -14.21 -0.37
CA PHE A 223 9.39 -15.07 -1.57
C PHE A 223 9.56 -14.30 -2.88
N ASP A 224 10.39 -13.25 -2.83
CA ASP A 224 10.76 -12.39 -3.95
C ASP A 224 11.49 -13.19 -5.05
N GLN A 225 10.87 -13.35 -6.21
CA GLN A 225 11.46 -14.06 -7.35
C GLN A 225 12.36 -13.15 -8.21
N GLY A 226 12.44 -11.85 -7.88
CA GLY A 226 13.31 -10.88 -8.54
C GLY A 226 12.66 -10.12 -9.69
N GLY A 227 11.36 -10.27 -9.89
CA GLY A 227 10.58 -9.52 -10.87
C GLY A 227 10.07 -8.19 -10.33
N GLY A 228 9.20 -7.53 -11.10
CA GLY A 228 8.62 -6.25 -10.73
C GLY A 228 9.62 -5.09 -10.67
N ASP A 229 9.17 -3.97 -10.14
CA ASP A 229 9.92 -2.71 -10.05
C ASP A 229 10.38 -2.42 -8.62
N VAL A 230 9.79 -3.11 -7.64
CA VAL A 230 9.94 -2.85 -6.22
C VAL A 230 10.73 -3.98 -5.55
N HIS A 231 11.65 -3.60 -4.68
CA HIS A 231 12.27 -4.47 -3.70
C HIS A 231 11.59 -4.25 -2.37
N SER A 232 10.61 -5.09 -2.08
CA SER A 232 9.68 -4.94 -0.98
C SER A 232 10.17 -5.65 0.28
N LEU A 233 9.98 -5.02 1.44
CA LEU A 233 10.41 -5.51 2.74
C LEU A 233 9.27 -5.40 3.75
N HIS A 234 9.05 -6.47 4.54
CA HIS A 234 8.29 -6.42 5.77
C HIS A 234 9.24 -6.51 6.95
N ASN A 235 9.11 -5.63 7.92
CA ASN A 235 10.01 -5.61 9.07
C ASN A 235 9.31 -5.21 10.37
N TYR A 236 8.99 -6.19 11.17
CA TYR A 236 8.41 -5.99 12.49
C TYR A 236 9.39 -6.28 13.65
N PHE A 237 10.40 -7.13 13.42
CA PHE A 237 11.22 -7.70 14.49
C PHE A 237 12.70 -7.45 14.37
N TYR A 238 13.22 -7.19 13.17
CA TYR A 238 14.67 -7.12 12.94
C TYR A 238 15.18 -5.68 12.87
N PRO A 239 16.46 -5.45 13.16
CA PRO A 239 17.10 -4.17 12.87
C PRO A 239 16.98 -3.81 11.40
N LEU A 240 16.33 -2.69 11.09
CA LEU A 240 16.14 -2.25 9.71
C LEU A 240 17.48 -1.81 9.11
N ARG A 241 17.88 -2.48 8.02
CA ARG A 241 19.10 -2.17 7.27
C ARG A 241 18.81 -2.17 5.78
N ILE A 242 18.70 -0.99 5.20
CA ILE A 242 18.52 -0.80 3.76
C ILE A 242 19.91 -0.76 3.09
N ARG A 243 19.97 -1.36 1.90
CA ARG A 243 21.11 -1.26 0.99
C ARG A 243 20.59 -0.92 -0.40
N PRO A 244 21.32 -0.11 -1.18
CA PRO A 244 20.96 0.13 -2.58
C PRO A 244 20.77 -1.18 -3.35
N GLN A 245 19.73 -1.23 -4.16
CA GLN A 245 19.32 -2.39 -4.94
C GLN A 245 19.16 -2.02 -6.41
N LYS A 246 19.01 -3.02 -7.28
CA LYS A 246 18.66 -2.83 -8.70
C LYS A 246 17.19 -2.45 -8.92
N ARG A 247 16.37 -2.54 -7.89
CA ARG A 247 14.97 -2.14 -7.85
C ARG A 247 14.75 -1.11 -6.72
N THR A 248 13.72 -0.30 -6.84
CA THR A 248 13.40 0.70 -5.81
C THR A 248 12.98 0.02 -4.51
N VAL A 249 13.51 0.49 -3.38
CA VAL A 249 13.28 -0.16 -2.08
C VAL A 249 12.06 0.43 -1.38
N ALA A 250 11.17 -0.45 -0.96
CA ALA A 250 10.01 -0.15 -0.15
C ALA A 250 10.02 -0.94 1.17
N LEU A 251 9.66 -0.29 2.25
CA LEU A 251 9.27 -0.90 3.51
C LEU A 251 7.75 -1.02 3.49
N SER A 252 7.25 -2.08 2.87
CA SER A 252 5.84 -2.24 2.51
C SER A 252 4.95 -2.71 3.65
N GLU A 253 5.55 -3.13 4.77
CA GLU A 253 4.88 -3.28 6.06
C GLU A 253 5.88 -3.15 7.21
N TYR A 254 5.51 -2.39 8.25
CA TYR A 254 6.31 -2.25 9.46
C TYR A 254 5.51 -1.59 10.59
N GLY A 255 6.02 -1.69 11.81
CA GLY A 255 5.45 -1.03 12.98
C GLY A 255 4.47 -1.91 13.72
N GLY A 256 3.19 -1.69 13.56
CA GLY A 256 2.14 -2.53 14.14
C GLY A 256 2.08 -2.51 15.67
N ILE A 257 2.38 -1.35 16.31
CA ILE A 257 2.36 -1.20 17.77
C ILE A 257 0.90 -1.19 18.24
N ALA A 258 0.51 -2.19 19.00
CA ALA A 258 -0.84 -2.32 19.53
C ALA A 258 -1.08 -1.40 20.73
N TRP A 259 -2.27 -0.84 20.78
CA TRP A 259 -2.84 -0.23 21.99
C TRP A 259 -4.37 -0.29 21.92
N PRO A 260 -5.02 -1.14 22.73
CA PRO A 260 -6.46 -1.13 22.86
C PRO A 260 -6.88 0.17 23.57
N MET A 261 -7.52 1.08 22.81
CA MET A 261 -7.94 2.35 23.36
C MET A 261 -9.23 2.19 24.17
N PRO A 262 -9.27 2.59 25.44
CA PRO A 262 -10.47 2.50 26.27
C PRO A 262 -11.67 3.23 25.66
N GLY A 263 -12.84 2.62 25.73
CA GLY A 263 -14.08 3.17 25.13
C GLY A 263 -14.29 2.90 23.64
N HIS A 264 -13.28 2.31 22.97
CA HIS A 264 -13.33 1.87 21.58
C HIS A 264 -12.94 0.39 21.50
N GLU A 265 -13.52 -0.42 22.35
CA GLU A 265 -13.00 -1.74 22.68
C GLU A 265 -13.05 -2.71 21.50
N PRO A 266 -11.90 -3.35 21.23
CA PRO A 266 -11.83 -4.53 20.40
C PRO A 266 -12.36 -5.75 21.15
N PRO A 267 -12.62 -6.85 20.43
CA PRO A 267 -13.02 -8.10 21.02
C PRO A 267 -11.97 -8.70 21.99
N ARG A 268 -12.32 -9.80 22.64
CA ARG A 268 -11.67 -10.44 23.79
C ARG A 268 -10.16 -10.77 23.66
N LYS A 269 -9.59 -10.74 22.46
CA LYS A 269 -8.17 -10.96 22.19
C LYS A 269 -7.60 -9.74 21.50
N THR A 270 -6.36 -9.39 21.81
CA THR A 270 -5.65 -8.29 21.16
C THR A 270 -4.40 -8.81 20.48
N TYR A 271 -4.18 -8.40 19.23
CA TYR A 271 -3.01 -8.74 18.44
C TYR A 271 -2.26 -7.48 18.00
N GLY A 272 -0.93 -7.59 17.89
CA GLY A 272 -0.04 -6.56 17.37
C GLY A 272 1.43 -6.89 17.67
N TYR A 273 2.32 -6.12 17.09
CA TYR A 273 3.77 -6.33 17.18
C TYR A 273 4.38 -5.56 18.38
N GLY A 274 3.88 -5.91 19.57
CA GLY A 274 4.20 -5.26 20.85
C GLY A 274 3.12 -4.27 21.27
N THR A 275 2.84 -4.18 22.58
CA THR A 275 1.74 -3.41 23.15
C THR A 275 2.24 -2.18 23.90
N ALA A 276 1.63 -1.02 23.65
CA ALA A 276 1.77 0.18 24.47
C ALA A 276 0.69 0.20 25.56
N LYS A 277 1.00 0.79 26.69
CA LYS A 277 0.08 0.88 27.85
C LYS A 277 -0.91 2.05 27.75
N ASP A 278 -0.50 3.10 27.04
CA ASP A 278 -1.27 4.33 26.90
C ASP A 278 -0.89 5.09 25.62
N ARG A 279 -1.64 6.20 25.34
CA ARG A 279 -1.38 7.10 24.20
C ARG A 279 0.04 7.66 24.21
N GLN A 280 0.56 7.97 25.38
CA GLN A 280 1.86 8.63 25.51
C GLN A 280 2.99 7.65 25.12
N GLU A 281 2.92 6.42 25.58
CA GLU A 281 3.87 5.38 25.20
C GLU A 281 3.74 5.03 23.71
N LEU A 282 2.50 4.87 23.19
CA LEU A 282 2.27 4.63 21.76
C LEU A 282 2.94 5.71 20.92
N THR A 283 2.68 6.99 21.25
CA THR A 283 3.25 8.14 20.53
C THR A 283 4.78 8.16 20.61
N ALA A 284 5.34 7.90 21.78
CA ALA A 284 6.79 7.87 21.97
C ALA A 284 7.46 6.75 21.17
N ARG A 285 6.87 5.56 21.17
CA ARG A 285 7.36 4.41 20.40
C ARG A 285 7.23 4.64 18.90
N TYR A 286 6.10 5.20 18.42
CA TYR A 286 5.92 5.60 17.03
C TYR A 286 7.02 6.60 16.59
N LYS A 287 7.22 7.68 17.34
CA LYS A 287 8.28 8.68 17.06
C LYS A 287 9.68 8.03 17.03
N LYS A 288 9.98 7.18 18.00
CA LYS A 288 11.28 6.48 18.06
C LYS A 288 11.51 5.61 16.83
N LEU A 289 10.50 4.82 16.43
CA LEU A 289 10.55 3.96 15.25
C LEU A 289 10.81 4.80 14.00
N GLN A 290 10.02 5.84 13.78
CA GLN A 290 10.12 6.67 12.58
C GLN A 290 11.44 7.46 12.52
N LEU A 291 11.80 8.17 13.58
CA LEU A 291 12.93 9.09 13.55
C LEU A 291 14.29 8.41 13.78
N LYS A 292 14.33 7.31 14.57
CA LYS A 292 15.60 6.64 14.88
C LYS A 292 15.89 5.42 14.02
N THR A 293 14.84 4.77 13.49
CA THR A 293 15.01 3.54 12.70
C THR A 293 14.76 3.77 11.22
N VAL A 294 13.64 4.41 10.86
CA VAL A 294 13.22 4.56 9.45
C VAL A 294 13.93 5.74 8.77
N LEU A 295 13.90 6.93 9.36
CA LEU A 295 14.44 8.16 8.76
C LEU A 295 15.89 7.99 8.25
N PRO A 296 16.84 7.38 8.99
CA PRO A 296 18.21 7.19 8.49
C PRO A 296 18.32 6.26 7.28
N GLN A 297 17.28 5.46 6.99
CA GLN A 297 17.30 4.56 5.84
C GLN A 297 16.90 5.25 4.53
N LEU A 298 16.28 6.43 4.59
CA LEU A 298 15.97 7.25 3.41
C LEU A 298 17.24 7.57 2.62
N GLU A 299 18.30 7.93 3.31
CA GLU A 299 19.61 8.16 2.68
C GLU A 299 20.16 6.93 1.97
N LYS A 300 19.84 5.72 2.46
CA LYS A 300 20.35 4.44 1.94
C LYS A 300 19.48 3.85 0.82
N GLY A 301 18.42 4.54 0.39
CA GLY A 301 17.63 4.12 -0.76
C GLY A 301 16.16 3.80 -0.45
N LEU A 302 15.74 3.84 0.81
CA LEU A 302 14.34 3.65 1.15
C LEU A 302 13.50 4.78 0.54
N SER A 303 12.42 4.42 -0.17
CA SER A 303 11.62 5.38 -0.95
C SER A 303 10.11 5.23 -0.76
N ALA A 304 9.66 4.14 -0.15
CA ALA A 304 8.27 3.96 0.25
C ALA A 304 8.17 3.36 1.64
N LEU A 305 7.17 3.79 2.38
CA LEU A 305 6.90 3.45 3.77
C LEU A 305 5.41 3.14 3.91
N VAL A 306 5.06 1.94 4.40
CA VAL A 306 3.68 1.57 4.68
C VAL A 306 3.60 1.08 6.12
N TYR A 307 3.15 1.96 7.01
CA TYR A 307 2.98 1.62 8.43
C TYR A 307 1.74 0.75 8.65
N THR A 308 1.85 -0.28 9.44
CA THR A 308 0.77 -1.18 9.80
C THR A 308 0.13 -0.73 11.11
N GLN A 309 -1.12 -0.15 11.13
CA GLN A 309 -1.98 0.03 9.98
C GLN A 309 -2.86 1.28 10.14
N LEU A 310 -3.79 1.50 9.20
CA LEU A 310 -4.69 2.66 9.24
C LEU A 310 -5.63 2.59 10.43
N THR A 311 -6.47 1.56 10.51
CA THR A 311 -7.45 1.38 11.58
C THR A 311 -7.21 0.08 12.31
N ASP A 312 -7.67 -0.01 13.55
CA ASP A 312 -7.86 -1.30 14.20
C ASP A 312 -8.84 -2.14 13.37
N VAL A 313 -8.62 -3.45 13.35
CA VAL A 313 -9.48 -4.42 12.67
C VAL A 313 -9.64 -5.63 13.58
N GLU A 314 -10.82 -5.84 14.10
CA GLU A 314 -11.13 -6.95 15.02
C GLU A 314 -10.09 -7.12 16.13
N ASP A 315 -9.37 -8.24 16.19
CA ASP A 315 -8.34 -8.51 17.19
C ASP A 315 -7.04 -7.70 16.98
N GLU A 316 -6.81 -7.15 15.80
CA GLU A 316 -5.65 -6.32 15.48
C GLU A 316 -5.85 -4.88 15.96
N VAL A 317 -5.30 -4.56 17.13
CA VAL A 317 -5.43 -3.25 17.76
C VAL A 317 -4.17 -2.39 17.55
N ASN A 318 -3.62 -2.41 16.36
CA ASN A 318 -2.39 -1.73 15.95
C ASN A 318 -2.62 -0.58 14.94
N GLY A 319 -3.87 -0.22 14.69
CA GLY A 319 -4.23 0.93 13.85
C GLY A 319 -3.79 2.26 14.44
N LEU A 320 -3.59 3.27 13.59
CA LEU A 320 -3.47 4.66 14.01
C LEU A 320 -4.82 5.26 14.39
N PHE A 321 -5.89 4.72 13.81
CA PHE A 321 -7.28 5.05 14.19
C PHE A 321 -7.92 3.87 14.91
N THR A 322 -8.88 4.16 15.76
CA THR A 322 -9.78 3.16 16.33
C THR A 322 -10.62 2.50 15.23
N TYR A 323 -11.17 1.29 15.47
CA TYR A 323 -11.95 0.55 14.48
C TYR A 323 -13.18 1.34 13.98
N ASP A 324 -13.81 2.10 14.85
CA ASP A 324 -14.94 3.00 14.55
C ASP A 324 -14.54 4.34 13.91
N ARG A 325 -13.25 4.61 13.72
CA ARG A 325 -12.67 5.86 13.20
C ARG A 325 -12.99 7.09 14.05
N ALA A 326 -13.45 6.90 15.27
CA ALA A 326 -13.80 8.01 16.15
C ALA A 326 -12.59 8.73 16.76
N ALA A 327 -11.44 8.08 16.80
CA ALA A 327 -10.23 8.67 17.40
C ALA A 327 -8.94 8.29 16.67
N VAL A 328 -8.03 9.26 16.58
CA VAL A 328 -6.61 9.02 16.28
C VAL A 328 -5.92 8.59 17.56
N LYS A 329 -5.33 7.41 17.57
CA LYS A 329 -4.77 6.77 18.78
C LYS A 329 -3.49 7.47 19.28
N PRO A 330 -2.43 7.68 18.45
CA PRO A 330 -1.29 8.48 18.86
C PRO A 330 -1.64 9.98 18.87
N ASP A 331 -0.73 10.81 19.36
CA ASP A 331 -0.85 12.26 19.23
C ASP A 331 -0.74 12.69 17.76
N ALA A 332 -1.80 13.32 17.24
CA ALA A 332 -1.89 13.69 15.82
C ALA A 332 -0.84 14.74 15.42
N ASN A 333 -0.47 15.68 16.33
CA ASN A 333 0.58 16.66 16.05
C ASN A 333 1.95 15.98 15.96
N ALA A 334 2.19 14.99 16.81
CA ALA A 334 3.41 14.20 16.75
C ALA A 334 3.51 13.42 15.44
N VAL A 335 2.41 12.81 14.97
CA VAL A 335 2.38 12.12 13.68
C VAL A 335 2.69 13.08 12.53
N ARG A 336 2.02 14.25 12.48
CA ARG A 336 2.29 15.29 11.46
C ARG A 336 3.74 15.75 11.46
N SER A 337 4.29 16.02 12.64
CA SER A 337 5.69 16.46 12.79
C SER A 337 6.67 15.41 12.29
N VAL A 338 6.41 14.13 12.56
CA VAL A 338 7.22 13.00 12.08
C VAL A 338 7.16 12.90 10.57
N ASN A 339 5.97 12.95 9.98
CA ASN A 339 5.80 12.85 8.53
C ASN A 339 6.46 14.03 7.79
N ALA A 340 6.37 15.24 8.35
CA ALA A 340 7.09 16.40 7.83
C ALA A 340 8.62 16.22 7.90
N ALA A 341 9.14 15.64 8.98
CA ALA A 341 10.57 15.37 9.13
C ALA A 341 11.06 14.31 8.12
N LEU A 342 10.27 13.25 7.87
CA LEU A 342 10.56 12.24 6.85
C LEU A 342 10.58 12.85 5.44
N ALA A 343 9.61 13.70 5.11
CA ALA A 343 9.54 14.38 3.81
C ALA A 343 10.73 15.35 3.62
N ALA A 344 11.08 16.12 4.64
CA ALA A 344 12.21 17.04 4.61
C ALA A 344 13.54 16.29 4.42
N GLU A 345 13.75 15.19 5.13
CA GLU A 345 14.95 14.37 4.99
C GLU A 345 15.01 13.73 3.60
N PHE A 346 13.90 13.23 3.08
CA PHE A 346 13.87 12.67 1.73
C PHE A 346 14.22 13.73 0.67
N ALA A 347 13.67 14.92 0.77
CA ALA A 347 14.01 16.03 -0.12
C ALA A 347 15.50 16.40 -0.03
N ARG A 348 16.07 16.43 1.17
CA ARG A 348 17.51 16.68 1.40
C ARG A 348 18.39 15.65 0.72
N VAL A 349 18.06 14.36 0.82
CA VAL A 349 18.89 13.28 0.28
C VAL A 349 18.75 13.08 -1.22
N THR A 350 17.58 13.42 -1.80
CA THR A 350 17.34 13.27 -3.24
C THR A 350 17.75 14.49 -4.06
N ASN A 351 17.73 15.68 -3.45
CA ASN A 351 18.16 16.94 -4.08
C ASN A 351 19.26 17.61 -3.24
N PRO A 352 20.46 17.02 -3.15
CA PRO A 352 21.54 17.65 -2.44
C PRO A 352 21.86 18.99 -3.12
N ALA A 353 21.94 20.07 -2.33
CA ALA A 353 22.42 21.35 -2.85
C ALA A 353 23.73 21.13 -3.62
N LYS A 354 23.83 21.64 -4.85
CA LYS A 354 25.09 21.64 -5.57
C LYS A 354 26.13 22.34 -4.70
N LYS A 355 27.11 21.58 -4.23
CA LYS A 355 28.29 22.13 -3.54
C LYS A 355 29.15 22.89 -4.54
#